data_5b6168106df3a24ae0fb91e1c08d5a30
#
_entry.id   5b6168106df3a24ae0fb91e1c08d5a30
#
_cell.length_a   1.000
_cell.length_b   1.000
_cell.length_c   1.000
_cell.angle_alpha   90.00
_cell.angle_beta   90.00
_cell.angle_gamma   90.00
#
_symmetry.space_group_name_H-M   'P 1'
#
loop_
_entity.id
_entity.type
_entity.pdbx_description
1 polymer ?
#
loop_
_entity_poly.entity_id
_entity_poly.type
_entity_poly.pdbx_seq_one_letter_code
_entity_poly.pdbx_strand_id
1 'polypeptide(L)'
;GPFTFAPDGNPLVGPVPGLRNYWSACGVMAGFSQGGGVGLTLAQWMVEGQAERDVTAMDVARFGNWATPGYTLTKVIENYQTRFSVSYPNEELPAARPWVTSPMHDIWEAQGAVFGQQYGLEVVNYFALPGEPRYETPSFRRSNAFEATAAEVAAVRGAVGINELQNFGKYRVTGPNARAWLDHVMAGRIPKPGRLSLTPMLNAAGRIEGDFTVSCISEAEFILTASYGAQAVHTRWFERHSREGVRVENISNTRTGFTIAGPRARDVLAKVTRTDVSHAEFKFLGVRQILIGMAQCVVQRVSYTGDLGYEIYCDAHEARHLYQVLSAAGEEYGMRPFGMRAMMSLRLDRFFGAWLSEFSPDYTCAQTGLERFIQWSKGDFIGRAAAEAERTQPPERVLAAFIVEALDADVQGYEPIWLDGEVVGFCTSGGYSHHAQVSVAQGFVPRDRATDGLEVEIEILGEMRPARLVTTPLVDPDRLKMTS
;
A
#
# COMPACT_ATOMS: atom_id res chain seq x y z
N GLY A 1 -9.78 7.16 38.42
CA GLY A 1 -10.85 7.11 37.44
C GLY A 1 -10.64 6.00 36.40
N PRO A 2 -11.61 5.68 35.56
CA PRO A 2 -11.44 4.68 34.51
C PRO A 2 -10.42 5.16 33.49
N PHE A 3 -9.59 4.24 33.03
CA PHE A 3 -8.71 4.47 31.87
C PHE A 3 -9.45 4.09 30.59
N THR A 4 -9.16 4.81 29.51
CA THR A 4 -9.66 4.47 28.15
C THR A 4 -8.53 3.87 27.33
N PHE A 5 -8.85 2.79 26.61
CA PHE A 5 -7.91 2.07 25.76
C PHE A 5 -8.46 1.94 24.34
N ALA A 6 -7.57 2.00 23.37
CA ALA A 6 -7.86 1.65 22.00
C ALA A 6 -7.32 0.23 21.67
N PRO A 7 -7.82 -0.43 20.62
CA PRO A 7 -7.39 -1.79 20.24
C PRO A 7 -5.89 -1.95 19.99
N ASP A 8 -5.23 -0.90 19.55
CA ASP A 8 -3.79 -0.83 19.24
C ASP A 8 -2.97 -0.09 20.33
N GLY A 9 -3.63 0.39 21.39
CA GLY A 9 -2.99 1.13 22.49
C GLY A 9 -2.65 2.61 22.18
N ASN A 10 -2.87 3.08 20.97
CA ASN A 10 -2.60 4.46 20.57
C ASN A 10 -3.81 5.37 20.83
N PRO A 11 -3.61 6.70 21.04
CA PRO A 11 -4.70 7.66 21.20
C PRO A 11 -5.69 7.65 20.02
N LEU A 12 -6.90 8.18 20.27
CA LEU A 12 -7.96 8.39 19.27
C LEU A 12 -8.14 9.90 19.12
N VAL A 13 -7.47 10.49 18.13
CA VAL A 13 -7.38 11.95 17.93
C VAL A 13 -7.90 12.33 16.56
N GLY A 14 -8.54 13.49 16.47
CA GLY A 14 -8.94 14.07 15.18
C GLY A 14 -10.44 14.13 14.94
N PRO A 15 -10.85 14.56 13.73
CA PRO A 15 -12.26 14.68 13.36
C PRO A 15 -12.87 13.29 13.17
N VAL A 16 -14.00 13.06 13.82
CA VAL A 16 -14.70 11.76 13.76
C VAL A 16 -15.40 11.62 12.42
N PRO A 17 -15.14 10.55 11.64
CA PRO A 17 -15.79 10.32 10.36
C PRO A 17 -17.33 10.33 10.45
N GLY A 18 -17.98 10.96 9.46
CA GLY A 18 -19.43 11.06 9.40
C GLY A 18 -20.08 12.09 10.35
N LEU A 19 -19.29 12.77 11.19
CA LEU A 19 -19.80 13.81 12.12
C LEU A 19 -19.15 15.16 11.84
N ARG A 20 -19.96 16.15 11.52
CA ARG A 20 -19.47 17.52 11.29
C ARG A 20 -19.16 18.20 12.62
N ASN A 21 -17.99 18.85 12.73
CA ASN A 21 -17.53 19.61 13.90
C ASN A 21 -17.46 18.79 15.19
N TYR A 22 -17.31 17.48 15.08
CA TYR A 22 -17.10 16.60 16.22
C TYR A 22 -15.69 16.03 16.20
N TRP A 23 -14.94 16.27 17.28
CA TRP A 23 -13.53 15.92 17.40
C TRP A 23 -13.29 14.99 18.57
N SER A 24 -12.37 14.07 18.42
CA SER A 24 -11.93 13.15 19.46
C SER A 24 -10.55 13.51 19.97
N ALA A 25 -10.34 13.37 21.28
CA ALA A 25 -9.04 13.39 21.96
C ALA A 25 -9.13 12.43 23.14
N CYS A 26 -9.29 11.14 22.90
CA CYS A 26 -9.45 10.12 23.93
C CYS A 26 -8.51 8.93 23.73
N GLY A 27 -8.55 7.96 24.63
CA GLY A 27 -7.61 6.83 24.57
C GLY A 27 -6.16 7.21 24.85
N VAL A 28 -5.90 8.38 25.41
CA VAL A 28 -4.55 8.86 25.75
C VAL A 28 -4.10 8.18 27.03
N MET A 29 -3.66 6.94 26.92
CA MET A 29 -3.30 6.08 28.05
C MET A 29 -2.11 6.63 28.84
N ALA A 30 -1.10 7.14 28.17
CA ALA A 30 0.05 7.81 28.77
C ALA A 30 -0.20 9.34 28.88
N GLY A 31 -1.32 9.74 29.49
CA GLY A 31 -1.84 11.11 29.46
C GLY A 31 -0.87 12.19 29.92
N PHE A 32 -0.05 11.93 30.95
CA PHE A 32 0.94 12.89 31.46
C PHE A 32 2.05 13.17 30.43
N SER A 33 2.48 12.18 29.67
CA SER A 33 3.56 12.35 28.68
C SER A 33 3.04 12.73 27.29
N GLN A 34 1.85 12.27 26.90
CA GLN A 34 1.32 12.46 25.55
C GLN A 34 0.28 13.60 25.47
N GLY A 35 -0.36 13.99 26.60
CA GLY A 35 -1.48 14.92 26.59
C GLY A 35 -1.18 16.28 25.97
N GLY A 36 0.03 16.82 26.19
CA GLY A 36 0.47 18.08 25.59
C GLY A 36 0.59 17.99 24.06
N GLY A 37 1.22 16.92 23.55
CA GLY A 37 1.35 16.68 22.13
C GLY A 37 0.01 16.43 21.43
N VAL A 38 -0.86 15.64 22.05
CA VAL A 38 -2.24 15.40 21.56
C VAL A 38 -3.03 16.71 21.46
N GLY A 39 -2.95 17.56 22.52
CA GLY A 39 -3.63 18.85 22.55
C GLY A 39 -3.12 19.81 21.47
N LEU A 40 -1.80 19.89 21.29
CA LEU A 40 -1.19 20.71 20.24
C LEU A 40 -1.62 20.25 18.84
N THR A 41 -1.48 18.96 18.56
CA THR A 41 -1.88 18.35 17.28
C THR A 41 -3.35 18.62 16.95
N LEU A 42 -4.24 18.42 17.95
CA LEU A 42 -5.67 18.65 17.75
C LEU A 42 -5.97 20.11 17.50
N ALA A 43 -5.33 21.05 18.23
CA ALA A 43 -5.50 22.48 18.03
C ALA A 43 -5.03 22.92 16.65
N GLN A 44 -3.86 22.48 16.19
CA GLN A 44 -3.37 22.72 14.83
C GLN A 44 -4.36 22.18 13.78
N TRP A 45 -4.83 20.97 13.95
CA TRP A 45 -5.76 20.36 13.01
C TRP A 45 -7.10 21.11 12.93
N MET A 46 -7.62 21.60 14.08
CA MET A 46 -8.84 22.41 14.12
C MET A 46 -8.66 23.77 13.43
N VAL A 47 -7.52 24.43 13.62
CA VAL A 47 -7.26 25.78 13.12
C VAL A 47 -6.79 25.74 11.66
N GLU A 48 -5.82 24.90 11.34
CA GLU A 48 -5.18 24.81 10.03
C GLU A 48 -5.93 23.86 9.06
N GLY A 49 -6.85 23.03 9.62
CA GLY A 49 -7.59 22.04 8.84
C GLY A 49 -6.82 20.74 8.58
N GLN A 50 -5.59 20.64 9.04
CA GLN A 50 -4.73 19.45 8.96
C GLN A 50 -3.74 19.45 10.12
N ALA A 51 -3.22 18.28 10.49
CA ALA A 51 -2.12 18.18 11.43
C ALA A 51 -0.79 18.58 10.74
N GLU A 52 0.14 19.14 11.51
CA GLU A 52 1.47 19.51 11.00
C GLU A 52 2.30 18.27 10.62
N ARG A 53 2.04 17.16 11.29
CA ARG A 53 2.76 15.89 11.12
C ARG A 53 1.81 14.77 10.76
N ASP A 54 2.37 13.65 10.29
CA ASP A 54 1.61 12.42 10.14
C ASP A 54 1.13 11.94 11.52
N VAL A 55 -0.17 11.84 11.66
CA VAL A 55 -0.84 11.37 12.87
C VAL A 55 -1.71 10.13 12.59
N THR A 56 -1.50 9.46 11.48
CA THR A 56 -2.29 8.30 11.06
C THR A 56 -2.36 7.23 12.15
N ALA A 57 -1.27 7.00 12.88
CA ALA A 57 -1.24 6.07 14.02
C ALA A 57 -2.11 6.49 15.21
N MET A 58 -2.54 7.76 15.29
CA MET A 58 -3.43 8.29 16.33
C MET A 58 -4.79 8.74 15.78
N ASP A 59 -4.94 8.85 14.45
CA ASP A 59 -6.17 9.30 13.82
C ASP A 59 -7.32 8.36 14.18
N VAL A 60 -8.42 8.90 14.71
CA VAL A 60 -9.62 8.12 15.03
C VAL A 60 -10.19 7.44 13.78
N ALA A 61 -9.95 7.98 12.59
CA ALA A 61 -10.37 7.40 11.32
C ALA A 61 -9.56 6.17 10.87
N ARG A 62 -8.48 5.77 11.61
CA ARG A 62 -7.80 4.50 11.32
C ARG A 62 -8.67 3.28 11.64
N PHE A 63 -9.69 3.45 12.48
CA PHE A 63 -10.70 2.44 12.75
C PHE A 63 -11.95 2.71 11.90
N GLY A 64 -12.35 1.74 11.12
CA GLY A 64 -13.62 1.74 10.40
C GLY A 64 -14.72 1.01 11.16
N ASN A 65 -15.87 0.80 10.50
CA ASN A 65 -17.02 0.08 11.07
C ASN A 65 -16.74 -1.39 11.44
N TRP A 66 -15.61 -1.93 11.00
CA TRP A 66 -15.14 -3.26 11.36
C TRP A 66 -14.72 -3.36 12.84
N ALA A 67 -14.32 -2.27 13.47
CA ALA A 67 -13.94 -2.21 14.88
C ALA A 67 -15.18 -2.16 15.79
N THR A 68 -15.92 -3.26 15.81
CA THR A 68 -17.10 -3.40 16.68
C THR A 68 -16.73 -3.41 18.16
N PRO A 69 -17.70 -3.18 19.11
CA PRO A 69 -17.43 -3.26 20.54
C PRO A 69 -16.80 -4.60 20.97
N GLY A 70 -17.23 -5.72 20.39
CA GLY A 70 -16.67 -7.04 20.68
C GLY A 70 -15.21 -7.17 20.23
N TYR A 71 -14.88 -6.74 19.01
CA TYR A 71 -13.52 -6.67 18.53
C TYR A 71 -12.64 -5.79 19.42
N THR A 72 -13.13 -4.58 19.71
CA THR A 72 -12.41 -3.59 20.52
C THR A 72 -12.09 -4.14 21.91
N LEU A 73 -13.07 -4.72 22.61
CA LEU A 73 -12.85 -5.30 23.92
C LEU A 73 -11.79 -6.41 23.89
N THR A 74 -11.89 -7.32 22.93
CA THR A 74 -10.97 -8.45 22.83
C THR A 74 -9.53 -7.98 22.53
N LYS A 75 -9.36 -7.04 21.60
CA LYS A 75 -8.04 -6.48 21.27
C LYS A 75 -7.45 -5.61 22.36
N VAL A 76 -8.28 -4.84 23.08
CA VAL A 76 -7.83 -4.04 24.24
C VAL A 76 -7.27 -4.94 25.34
N ILE A 77 -7.92 -6.06 25.63
CA ILE A 77 -7.44 -7.03 26.63
C ILE A 77 -6.06 -7.57 26.22
N GLU A 78 -5.90 -8.04 24.98
CA GLU A 78 -4.64 -8.55 24.44
C GLU A 78 -3.54 -7.48 24.47
N ASN A 79 -3.83 -6.29 23.94
CA ASN A 79 -2.88 -5.18 23.91
C ASN A 79 -2.42 -4.78 25.31
N TYR A 80 -3.33 -4.75 26.29
CA TYR A 80 -2.97 -4.42 27.67
C TYR A 80 -2.10 -5.49 28.31
N GLN A 81 -2.36 -6.77 28.03
CA GLN A 81 -1.57 -7.88 28.56
C GLN A 81 -0.15 -7.91 27.99
N THR A 82 0.02 -7.51 26.73
CA THR A 82 1.31 -7.56 26.01
C THR A 82 2.04 -6.21 25.97
N ARG A 83 1.46 -5.13 26.52
CA ARG A 83 1.96 -3.74 26.37
C ARG A 83 3.41 -3.48 26.79
N PHE A 84 3.98 -4.32 27.61
CA PHE A 84 5.38 -4.22 28.06
C PHE A 84 6.28 -5.30 27.43
N SER A 85 5.73 -6.11 26.55
CA SER A 85 6.50 -7.06 25.76
C SER A 85 7.17 -6.36 24.59
N VAL A 86 8.34 -6.79 24.23
CA VAL A 86 9.00 -6.38 22.98
C VAL A 86 8.31 -7.13 21.85
N SER A 87 7.70 -6.40 20.92
CA SER A 87 7.09 -7.00 19.72
C SER A 87 8.15 -7.30 18.68
N TYR A 88 8.03 -8.46 18.04
CA TYR A 88 8.86 -8.80 16.89
C TYR A 88 8.34 -8.15 15.61
N PRO A 89 9.20 -7.87 14.64
CA PRO A 89 8.74 -7.47 13.31
C PRO A 89 7.76 -8.48 12.75
N ASN A 90 6.64 -7.98 12.21
CA ASN A 90 5.61 -8.82 11.60
C ASN A 90 4.92 -9.85 12.53
N GLU A 91 5.04 -9.67 13.83
CA GLU A 91 4.34 -10.51 14.79
C GLU A 91 2.82 -10.32 14.69
N GLU A 92 2.09 -11.42 14.60
CA GLU A 92 0.64 -11.44 14.48
C GLU A 92 0.00 -11.94 15.78
N LEU A 93 -0.67 -11.03 16.51
CA LEU A 93 -1.33 -11.37 17.76
C LEU A 93 -2.69 -12.06 17.49
N PRO A 94 -3.03 -13.14 18.23
CA PRO A 94 -4.15 -14.03 17.89
C PRO A 94 -5.54 -13.53 18.26
N ALA A 95 -5.69 -12.55 19.18
CA ALA A 95 -7.00 -12.15 19.66
C ALA A 95 -7.89 -11.56 18.54
N ALA A 96 -9.16 -11.86 18.58
CA ALA A 96 -10.17 -11.45 17.60
C ALA A 96 -9.80 -11.84 16.14
N ARG A 97 -9.22 -13.01 15.94
CA ARG A 97 -8.89 -13.58 14.61
C ARG A 97 -9.45 -14.98 14.44
N PRO A 98 -9.93 -15.33 13.21
CA PRO A 98 -10.16 -14.42 12.09
C PRO A 98 -11.38 -13.52 12.36
N TRP A 99 -11.35 -12.26 11.88
CA TRP A 99 -12.49 -11.33 12.05
C TRP A 99 -13.17 -11.00 10.71
N VAL A 100 -12.53 -10.19 9.88
CA VAL A 100 -13.00 -9.91 8.53
C VAL A 100 -12.23 -10.78 7.56
N THR A 101 -12.92 -11.54 6.74
CA THR A 101 -12.32 -12.46 5.77
C THR A 101 -12.75 -12.12 4.36
N SER A 102 -11.91 -12.41 3.39
CA SER A 102 -12.27 -12.38 1.98
C SER A 102 -13.14 -13.58 1.59
N PRO A 103 -13.83 -13.54 0.44
CA PRO A 103 -14.54 -14.71 -0.09
C PRO A 103 -13.64 -15.92 -0.37
N MET A 104 -12.32 -15.71 -0.39
CA MET A 104 -11.32 -16.75 -0.72
C MET A 104 -10.65 -17.37 0.51
N HIS A 105 -10.93 -16.89 1.70
CA HIS A 105 -10.19 -17.23 2.93
C HIS A 105 -10.02 -18.74 3.14
N ASP A 106 -11.08 -19.52 3.09
CA ASP A 106 -11.07 -20.97 3.27
C ASP A 106 -10.31 -21.72 2.16
N ILE A 107 -10.36 -21.19 0.93
CA ILE A 107 -9.61 -21.73 -0.20
C ILE A 107 -8.11 -21.51 -0.01
N TRP A 108 -7.71 -20.32 0.43
CA TRP A 108 -6.32 -20.02 0.73
C TRP A 108 -5.80 -20.83 1.94
N GLU A 109 -6.61 -20.94 2.98
CA GLU A 109 -6.30 -21.78 4.15
C GLU A 109 -6.04 -23.23 3.75
N ALA A 110 -6.90 -23.80 2.91
CA ALA A 110 -6.73 -25.15 2.39
C ALA A 110 -5.44 -25.32 1.58
N GLN A 111 -4.96 -24.26 0.92
CA GLN A 111 -3.72 -24.25 0.15
C GLN A 111 -2.47 -23.94 0.99
N GLY A 112 -2.61 -23.82 2.31
CA GLY A 112 -1.48 -23.59 3.22
C GLY A 112 -1.13 -22.14 3.45
N ALA A 113 -2.07 -21.21 3.23
CA ALA A 113 -1.86 -19.80 3.52
C ALA A 113 -1.58 -19.56 5.00
N VAL A 114 -0.60 -18.70 5.26
CA VAL A 114 -0.32 -18.08 6.55
C VAL A 114 -0.83 -16.66 6.50
N PHE A 115 -1.77 -16.34 7.39
CA PHE A 115 -2.46 -15.05 7.37
C PHE A 115 -1.84 -14.03 8.32
N GLY A 116 -1.88 -12.76 7.92
CA GLY A 116 -1.72 -11.60 8.78
C GLY A 116 -2.98 -10.78 8.80
N GLN A 117 -3.08 -9.82 9.72
CA GLN A 117 -4.23 -8.94 9.83
C GLN A 117 -3.89 -7.50 9.42
N GLN A 118 -4.63 -6.96 8.45
CA GLN A 118 -4.55 -5.56 8.05
C GLN A 118 -5.88 -4.87 8.35
N TYR A 119 -5.93 -4.02 9.36
CA TYR A 119 -7.13 -3.25 9.72
C TYR A 119 -8.37 -4.13 9.83
N GLY A 120 -8.26 -5.23 10.58
CA GLY A 120 -9.32 -6.21 10.79
C GLY A 120 -9.49 -7.27 9.70
N LEU A 121 -8.94 -7.07 8.51
CA LEU A 121 -9.00 -8.01 7.38
C LEU A 121 -7.87 -9.03 7.45
N GLU A 122 -8.21 -10.32 7.33
CA GLU A 122 -7.23 -11.39 7.13
C GLU A 122 -6.66 -11.32 5.70
N VAL A 123 -5.33 -11.27 5.60
CA VAL A 123 -4.59 -11.17 4.34
C VAL A 123 -3.51 -12.25 4.30
N VAL A 124 -3.33 -12.90 3.16
CA VAL A 124 -2.30 -13.92 3.01
C VAL A 124 -0.92 -13.27 3.03
N ASN A 125 -0.10 -13.59 4.03
CA ASN A 125 1.30 -13.18 4.10
C ASN A 125 2.18 -14.02 3.17
N TYR A 126 2.05 -15.34 3.23
CA TYR A 126 2.73 -16.28 2.35
C TYR A 126 2.04 -17.66 2.38
N PHE A 127 2.44 -18.59 1.51
CA PHE A 127 1.98 -19.97 1.51
C PHE A 127 3.09 -20.87 2.05
N ALA A 128 2.82 -21.58 3.15
CA ALA A 128 3.78 -22.49 3.77
C ALA A 128 4.21 -23.58 2.79
N LEU A 129 5.50 -23.90 2.78
CA LEU A 129 6.01 -25.01 1.99
C LEU A 129 5.51 -26.37 2.53
N PRO A 130 5.42 -27.41 1.70
CA PRO A 130 4.98 -28.73 2.15
C PRO A 130 5.80 -29.23 3.33
N GLY A 131 5.11 -29.53 4.44
CA GLY A 131 5.75 -30.01 5.68
C GLY A 131 6.17 -28.91 6.66
N GLU A 132 6.11 -27.63 6.25
CA GLU A 132 6.43 -26.50 7.11
C GLU A 132 5.22 -26.05 7.96
N PRO A 133 5.47 -25.39 9.11
CA PRO A 133 4.41 -24.84 9.95
C PRO A 133 3.56 -23.80 9.20
N ARG A 134 2.24 -23.81 9.44
CA ARG A 134 1.30 -22.80 8.90
C ARG A 134 1.18 -21.59 9.82
N TYR A 135 2.30 -21.14 10.33
CA TYR A 135 2.44 -19.91 11.12
C TYR A 135 3.85 -19.36 10.96
N GLU A 136 4.00 -18.06 11.07
CA GLU A 136 5.32 -17.42 11.06
C GLU A 136 5.88 -17.41 12.49
N THR A 137 7.11 -17.88 12.65
CA THR A 137 7.82 -17.82 13.94
C THR A 137 8.37 -16.40 14.12
N PRO A 138 7.93 -15.66 15.15
CA PRO A 138 8.41 -14.30 15.39
C PRO A 138 9.94 -14.27 15.57
N SER A 139 10.60 -13.31 14.88
CA SER A 139 12.06 -13.17 14.91
C SER A 139 12.46 -11.72 14.58
N PHE A 140 13.55 -11.22 15.18
CA PHE A 140 14.23 -10.01 14.73
C PHE A 140 15.08 -10.25 13.47
N ARG A 141 15.32 -11.50 13.13
CA ARG A 141 16.05 -11.94 11.95
C ARG A 141 15.07 -12.55 10.95
N ARG A 142 15.57 -13.06 9.82
CA ARG A 142 14.75 -13.75 8.84
C ARG A 142 14.01 -14.93 9.49
N SER A 143 12.71 -14.99 9.27
CA SER A 143 11.81 -16.03 9.81
C SER A 143 11.72 -17.24 8.87
N ASN A 144 10.91 -18.23 9.27
CA ASN A 144 10.58 -19.39 8.43
C ASN A 144 9.77 -19.01 7.17
N ALA A 145 9.29 -17.78 7.05
CA ALA A 145 8.65 -17.27 5.82
C ALA A 145 9.65 -17.06 4.67
N PHE A 146 10.96 -17.01 4.94
CA PHE A 146 11.98 -16.60 3.97
C PHE A 146 12.03 -17.50 2.73
N GLU A 147 12.13 -18.81 2.92
CA GLU A 147 12.19 -19.77 1.80
C GLU A 147 10.87 -19.89 1.04
N ALA A 148 9.74 -19.81 1.75
CA ALA A 148 8.42 -19.78 1.12
C ALA A 148 8.26 -18.54 0.22
N THR A 149 8.69 -17.38 0.71
CA THR A 149 8.70 -16.12 -0.06
C THR A 149 9.59 -16.21 -1.29
N ALA A 150 10.77 -16.85 -1.17
CA ALA A 150 11.68 -17.08 -2.29
C ALA A 150 11.01 -17.90 -3.40
N ALA A 151 10.31 -18.98 -3.03
CA ALA A 151 9.60 -19.83 -3.97
C ALA A 151 8.46 -19.11 -4.70
N GLU A 152 7.72 -18.26 -3.98
CA GLU A 152 6.65 -17.42 -4.55
C GLU A 152 7.21 -16.38 -5.52
N VAL A 153 8.28 -15.66 -5.15
CA VAL A 153 8.97 -14.70 -6.03
C VAL A 153 9.48 -15.38 -7.29
N ALA A 154 10.08 -16.57 -7.16
CA ALA A 154 10.55 -17.34 -8.30
C ALA A 154 9.40 -17.74 -9.25
N ALA A 155 8.24 -18.10 -8.72
CA ALA A 155 7.06 -18.43 -9.52
C ALA A 155 6.54 -17.21 -10.30
N VAL A 156 6.46 -16.04 -9.68
CA VAL A 156 6.05 -14.80 -10.36
C VAL A 156 7.05 -14.44 -11.46
N ARG A 157 8.35 -14.39 -11.15
CA ARG A 157 9.39 -13.97 -12.10
C ARG A 157 9.61 -14.97 -13.24
N GLY A 158 9.45 -16.26 -12.96
CA GLY A 158 9.72 -17.34 -13.93
C GLY A 158 8.52 -17.72 -14.79
N ALA A 159 7.31 -17.52 -14.29
CA ALA A 159 6.09 -17.97 -14.96
C ALA A 159 4.92 -17.01 -14.77
N VAL A 160 4.08 -17.27 -13.78
CA VAL A 160 2.96 -16.40 -13.38
C VAL A 160 2.55 -16.68 -11.94
N GLY A 161 2.34 -15.62 -11.18
CA GLY A 161 1.75 -15.67 -9.84
C GLY A 161 0.33 -15.11 -9.84
N ILE A 162 -0.49 -15.57 -8.86
CA ILE A 162 -1.82 -15.01 -8.57
C ILE A 162 -1.89 -14.58 -7.11
N ASN A 163 -2.40 -13.35 -6.86
CA ASN A 163 -2.61 -12.83 -5.52
C ASN A 163 -3.97 -12.15 -5.45
N GLU A 164 -4.62 -12.18 -4.28
CA GLU A 164 -5.93 -11.56 -4.06
C GLU A 164 -5.81 -10.05 -3.82
N LEU A 165 -6.72 -9.27 -4.40
CA LEU A 165 -6.78 -7.80 -4.31
C LEU A 165 -7.80 -7.30 -3.28
N GLN A 166 -8.17 -8.12 -2.28
CA GLN A 166 -9.12 -7.70 -1.25
C GLN A 166 -8.56 -6.56 -0.38
N ASN A 167 -7.27 -6.56 -0.11
CA ASN A 167 -6.56 -5.61 0.75
C ASN A 167 -6.25 -4.26 0.08
N PHE A 168 -7.12 -3.80 -0.83
CA PHE A 168 -7.11 -2.45 -1.38
C PHE A 168 -8.41 -1.72 -1.06
N GLY A 169 -8.31 -0.43 -0.71
CA GLY A 169 -9.44 0.50 -0.68
C GLY A 169 -9.90 0.80 -2.11
N LYS A 170 -11.19 0.62 -2.37
CA LYS A 170 -11.78 0.82 -3.70
C LYS A 170 -12.95 1.78 -3.60
N TYR A 171 -12.95 2.80 -4.44
CA TYR A 171 -13.99 3.82 -4.46
C TYR A 171 -14.54 3.99 -5.87
N ARG A 172 -15.86 4.04 -5.98
CA ARG A 172 -16.55 4.36 -7.22
C ARG A 172 -16.96 5.82 -7.19
N VAL A 173 -16.47 6.59 -8.15
CA VAL A 173 -16.81 8.01 -8.33
C VAL A 173 -17.70 8.15 -9.55
N THR A 174 -18.91 8.69 -9.37
CA THR A 174 -19.88 8.84 -10.44
C THR A 174 -20.50 10.23 -10.46
N GLY A 175 -21.03 10.61 -11.62
CA GLY A 175 -21.81 11.82 -11.80
C GLY A 175 -21.28 12.75 -12.90
N PRO A 176 -22.08 13.72 -13.31
CA PRO A 176 -21.73 14.62 -14.43
C PRO A 176 -20.50 15.48 -14.13
N ASN A 177 -20.22 15.76 -12.86
CA ASN A 177 -19.08 16.57 -12.42
C ASN A 177 -17.90 15.72 -11.91
N ALA A 178 -17.93 14.37 -12.04
CA ALA A 178 -16.92 13.46 -11.50
C ALA A 178 -15.52 13.78 -12.02
N ARG A 179 -15.34 13.95 -13.33
CA ARG A 179 -14.05 14.30 -13.93
C ARG A 179 -13.49 15.62 -13.41
N ALA A 180 -14.30 16.66 -13.38
CA ALA A 180 -13.87 17.98 -12.93
C ALA A 180 -13.56 18.02 -11.44
N TRP A 181 -14.26 17.22 -10.64
CA TRP A 181 -13.96 17.05 -9.22
C TRP A 181 -12.65 16.31 -9.01
N LEU A 182 -12.45 15.17 -9.71
CA LEU A 182 -11.19 14.43 -9.65
C LEU A 182 -10.00 15.28 -10.10
N ASP A 183 -10.18 16.11 -11.13
CA ASP A 183 -9.15 17.01 -11.61
C ASP A 183 -8.73 18.05 -10.57
N HIS A 184 -9.65 18.42 -9.66
CA HIS A 184 -9.35 19.31 -8.54
C HIS A 184 -8.73 18.60 -7.32
N VAL A 185 -9.20 17.39 -6.97
CA VAL A 185 -8.74 16.70 -5.75
C VAL A 185 -7.48 15.86 -5.95
N MET A 186 -7.15 15.50 -7.19
CA MET A 186 -5.95 14.71 -7.52
C MET A 186 -4.91 15.61 -8.20
N ALA A 187 -3.64 15.46 -7.87
CA ALA A 187 -2.58 16.26 -8.47
C ALA A 187 -2.17 15.78 -9.88
N GLY A 188 -2.38 14.51 -10.18
CA GLY A 188 -2.02 13.90 -11.45
C GLY A 188 -3.05 14.10 -12.56
N ARG A 189 -2.75 13.50 -13.71
CA ARG A 189 -3.66 13.50 -14.88
C ARG A 189 -4.86 12.61 -14.60
N ILE A 190 -6.08 13.09 -14.88
CA ILE A 190 -7.27 12.27 -14.93
C ILE A 190 -7.35 11.56 -16.30
N PRO A 191 -7.36 10.22 -16.34
CA PRO A 191 -7.25 9.48 -17.59
C PRO A 191 -8.51 9.58 -18.44
N LYS A 192 -8.36 9.28 -19.74
CA LYS A 192 -9.48 9.12 -20.67
C LYS A 192 -10.18 7.76 -20.46
N PRO A 193 -11.42 7.59 -20.92
CA PRO A 193 -12.11 6.30 -20.87
C PRO A 193 -11.26 5.14 -21.43
N GLY A 194 -11.26 4.02 -20.75
CA GLY A 194 -10.44 2.86 -21.08
C GLY A 194 -8.96 2.97 -20.68
N ARG A 195 -8.60 3.97 -19.86
CA ARG A 195 -7.23 4.18 -19.37
C ARG A 195 -7.22 4.37 -17.86
N LEU A 196 -6.06 4.11 -17.26
CA LEU A 196 -5.77 4.46 -15.86
C LEU A 196 -4.55 5.39 -15.76
N SER A 197 -4.41 6.03 -14.62
CA SER A 197 -3.22 6.79 -14.22
C SER A 197 -2.93 6.57 -12.74
N LEU A 198 -1.65 6.66 -12.39
CA LEU A 198 -1.21 6.79 -11.00
C LEU A 198 -1.20 8.29 -10.66
N THR A 199 -1.75 8.64 -9.52
CA THR A 199 -1.86 10.06 -9.14
C THR A 199 -1.80 10.23 -7.62
N PRO A 200 -0.95 11.14 -7.12
CA PRO A 200 -1.00 11.54 -5.73
C PRO A 200 -2.21 12.46 -5.47
N MET A 201 -2.75 12.38 -4.26
CA MET A 201 -3.68 13.31 -3.65
C MET A 201 -2.92 14.09 -2.57
N LEU A 202 -3.05 15.42 -2.59
CA LEU A 202 -2.29 16.31 -1.72
C LEU A 202 -3.21 17.11 -0.79
N ASN A 203 -2.69 17.49 0.37
CA ASN A 203 -3.30 18.54 1.19
C ASN A 203 -2.82 19.94 0.78
N ALA A 204 -3.36 20.96 1.41
CA ALA A 204 -3.04 22.35 1.08
C ALA A 204 -1.55 22.71 1.28
N ALA A 205 -0.84 22.00 2.16
CA ALA A 205 0.60 22.13 2.37
C ALA A 205 1.46 21.32 1.37
N GLY A 206 0.84 20.69 0.35
CA GLY A 206 1.55 19.89 -0.65
C GLY A 206 1.99 18.51 -0.20
N ARG A 207 1.56 18.08 1.01
CA ARG A 207 1.89 16.76 1.56
C ARG A 207 0.95 15.70 1.00
N ILE A 208 1.43 14.45 0.96
CA ILE A 208 0.73 13.32 0.36
C ILE A 208 -0.38 12.84 1.31
N GLU A 209 -1.64 12.94 0.88
CA GLU A 209 -2.83 12.40 1.57
C GLU A 209 -3.26 11.04 1.02
N GLY A 210 -2.69 10.62 -0.08
CA GLY A 210 -2.92 9.32 -0.70
C GLY A 210 -2.23 9.18 -2.04
N ASP A 211 -1.99 7.95 -2.40
CA ASP A 211 -1.54 7.54 -3.73
C ASP A 211 -2.60 6.65 -4.36
N PHE A 212 -3.06 7.03 -5.53
CA PHE A 212 -4.21 6.39 -6.17
C PHE A 212 -3.88 5.86 -7.56
N THR A 213 -4.43 4.70 -7.86
CA THR A 213 -4.70 4.29 -9.22
C THR A 213 -6.10 4.78 -9.59
N VAL A 214 -6.19 5.68 -10.58
CA VAL A 214 -7.46 6.23 -11.08
C VAL A 214 -7.77 5.56 -12.41
N SER A 215 -8.82 4.75 -12.47
CA SER A 215 -9.31 4.08 -13.68
C SER A 215 -10.55 4.75 -14.21
N CYS A 216 -10.52 5.20 -15.46
CA CYS A 216 -11.65 5.82 -16.13
C CYS A 216 -12.48 4.77 -16.90
N ILE A 217 -13.68 4.50 -16.41
CA ILE A 217 -14.63 3.57 -17.04
C ILE A 217 -15.42 4.31 -18.12
N SER A 218 -15.89 5.52 -17.81
CA SER A 218 -16.54 6.45 -18.73
C SER A 218 -16.25 7.89 -18.32
N GLU A 219 -16.74 8.87 -19.06
CA GLU A 219 -16.56 10.30 -18.71
C GLU A 219 -17.21 10.67 -17.35
N ALA A 220 -18.18 9.88 -16.90
CA ALA A 220 -18.93 10.10 -15.68
C ALA A 220 -18.74 9.00 -14.62
N GLU A 221 -17.81 8.05 -14.84
CA GLU A 221 -17.56 6.94 -13.91
C GLU A 221 -16.07 6.59 -13.83
N PHE A 222 -15.57 6.55 -12.60
CA PHE A 222 -14.19 6.21 -12.28
C PHE A 222 -14.13 5.23 -11.11
N ILE A 223 -13.12 4.36 -11.13
CA ILE A 223 -12.74 3.52 -10.00
C ILE A 223 -11.39 3.99 -9.49
N LEU A 224 -11.34 4.29 -8.20
CA LEU A 224 -10.09 4.63 -7.50
C LEU A 224 -9.65 3.43 -6.68
N THR A 225 -8.36 3.11 -6.72
CA THR A 225 -7.76 2.07 -5.87
C THR A 225 -6.62 2.68 -5.07
N ALA A 226 -6.55 2.39 -3.77
CA ALA A 226 -5.54 2.90 -2.85
C ALA A 226 -5.31 1.93 -1.67
N SER A 227 -4.55 2.32 -0.65
CA SER A 227 -4.33 1.52 0.55
C SER A 227 -5.64 1.17 1.28
N TYR A 228 -5.76 -0.09 1.69
CA TYR A 228 -6.93 -0.60 2.43
C TYR A 228 -7.10 0.11 3.79
N GLY A 229 -6.02 0.34 4.51
CA GLY A 229 -6.06 0.97 5.83
C GLY A 229 -6.48 2.44 5.82
N ALA A 230 -6.34 3.11 4.70
CA ALA A 230 -6.68 4.53 4.59
C ALA A 230 -8.16 4.80 4.25
N GLN A 231 -9.03 3.77 4.20
CA GLN A 231 -10.40 3.91 3.69
C GLN A 231 -11.22 4.99 4.39
N ALA A 232 -11.21 5.02 5.72
CA ALA A 232 -12.00 6.01 6.46
C ALA A 232 -11.39 7.41 6.38
N VAL A 233 -10.06 7.51 6.34
CA VAL A 233 -9.33 8.78 6.13
C VAL A 233 -9.66 9.35 4.74
N HIS A 234 -9.57 8.53 3.70
CA HIS A 234 -9.90 8.94 2.34
C HIS A 234 -11.39 9.31 2.19
N THR A 235 -12.30 8.55 2.80
CA THR A 235 -13.74 8.86 2.77
C THR A 235 -14.00 10.22 3.41
N ARG A 236 -13.43 10.47 4.59
CA ARG A 236 -13.50 11.76 5.28
C ARG A 236 -12.95 12.91 4.41
N TRP A 237 -11.84 12.68 3.71
CA TRP A 237 -11.27 13.64 2.78
C TRP A 237 -12.22 13.94 1.62
N PHE A 238 -12.80 12.93 0.98
CA PHE A 238 -13.74 13.08 -0.12
C PHE A 238 -15.02 13.80 0.32
N GLU A 239 -15.54 13.52 1.51
CA GLU A 239 -16.70 14.22 2.11
C GLU A 239 -16.40 15.70 2.34
N ARG A 240 -15.21 16.02 2.86
CA ARG A 240 -14.77 17.40 3.07
C ARG A 240 -14.70 18.21 1.77
N HIS A 241 -14.33 17.58 0.67
CA HIS A 241 -14.21 18.17 -0.65
C HIS A 241 -15.38 17.79 -1.58
N SER A 242 -16.51 17.41 -1.00
CA SER A 242 -17.70 17.02 -1.76
C SER A 242 -18.19 18.13 -2.68
N ARG A 243 -18.73 17.72 -3.84
CA ARG A 243 -19.24 18.64 -4.87
C ARG A 243 -20.58 18.16 -5.39
N GLU A 244 -21.49 19.08 -5.66
CA GLU A 244 -22.77 18.77 -6.30
C GLU A 244 -22.55 18.05 -7.66
N GLY A 245 -23.38 17.03 -7.94
CA GLY A 245 -23.25 16.23 -9.15
C GLY A 245 -22.10 15.21 -9.11
N VAL A 246 -21.54 14.94 -7.93
CA VAL A 246 -20.54 13.88 -7.70
C VAL A 246 -20.98 12.97 -6.56
N ARG A 247 -20.92 11.67 -6.78
CA ARG A 247 -21.13 10.65 -5.76
C ARG A 247 -19.86 9.80 -5.62
N VAL A 248 -19.38 9.65 -4.41
CA VAL A 248 -18.28 8.75 -4.06
C VAL A 248 -18.80 7.63 -3.18
N GLU A 249 -18.58 6.40 -3.57
CA GLU A 249 -18.97 5.20 -2.83
C GLU A 249 -17.73 4.38 -2.49
N ASN A 250 -17.58 3.99 -1.23
CA ASN A 250 -16.61 2.99 -0.85
C ASN A 250 -17.17 1.59 -1.20
N ILE A 251 -16.54 0.93 -2.17
CA ILE A 251 -16.93 -0.39 -2.69
C ILE A 251 -15.93 -1.48 -2.30
N SER A 252 -15.05 -1.24 -1.35
CA SER A 252 -13.94 -2.13 -0.98
C SER A 252 -14.40 -3.53 -0.57
N ASN A 253 -15.56 -3.64 0.10
CA ASN A 253 -16.10 -4.92 0.56
C ASN A 253 -17.03 -5.60 -0.46
N THR A 254 -17.47 -4.91 -1.50
CA THR A 254 -18.34 -5.44 -2.55
C THR A 254 -17.60 -5.78 -3.84
N ARG A 255 -16.40 -5.24 -3.99
CA ARG A 255 -15.48 -5.51 -5.10
C ARG A 255 -14.21 -6.16 -4.59
N THR A 256 -13.86 -7.29 -5.15
CA THR A 256 -12.58 -7.96 -4.95
C THR A 256 -11.98 -8.35 -6.30
N GLY A 257 -10.93 -9.14 -6.31
CA GLY A 257 -10.31 -9.62 -7.54
C GLY A 257 -8.95 -10.24 -7.30
N PHE A 258 -8.22 -10.40 -8.40
CA PHE A 258 -6.90 -10.99 -8.38
C PHE A 258 -5.93 -10.20 -9.25
N THR A 259 -4.69 -10.09 -8.80
CA THR A 259 -3.60 -9.80 -9.72
C THR A 259 -3.03 -11.09 -10.26
N ILE A 260 -2.78 -11.13 -11.57
CA ILE A 260 -1.93 -12.13 -12.20
C ILE A 260 -0.71 -11.42 -12.74
N ALA A 261 0.49 -11.86 -12.35
CA ALA A 261 1.74 -11.18 -12.70
C ALA A 261 2.83 -12.18 -13.08
N GLY A 262 3.63 -11.83 -14.06
CA GLY A 262 4.73 -12.64 -14.58
C GLY A 262 4.67 -12.78 -16.10
N PRO A 263 5.71 -13.35 -16.73
CA PRO A 263 5.83 -13.42 -18.20
C PRO A 263 4.69 -14.17 -18.89
N ARG A 264 3.99 -15.08 -18.18
CA ARG A 264 2.87 -15.86 -18.70
C ARG A 264 1.48 -15.28 -18.36
N ALA A 265 1.42 -14.11 -17.71
CA ALA A 265 0.15 -13.52 -17.27
C ALA A 265 -0.82 -13.24 -18.43
N ARG A 266 -0.32 -12.78 -19.57
CA ARG A 266 -1.14 -12.55 -20.77
C ARG A 266 -1.70 -13.85 -21.34
N ASP A 267 -0.92 -14.91 -21.34
CA ASP A 267 -1.34 -16.20 -21.88
C ASP A 267 -2.50 -16.78 -21.05
N VAL A 268 -2.41 -16.67 -19.72
CA VAL A 268 -3.51 -17.04 -18.82
C VAL A 268 -4.76 -16.21 -19.13
N LEU A 269 -4.62 -14.88 -19.20
CA LEU A 269 -5.77 -14.00 -19.46
C LEU A 269 -6.42 -14.29 -20.84
N ALA A 270 -5.62 -14.52 -21.87
CA ALA A 270 -6.09 -14.81 -23.23
C ALA A 270 -6.92 -16.10 -23.31
N LYS A 271 -6.65 -17.10 -22.46
CA LYS A 271 -7.42 -18.35 -22.42
C LYS A 271 -8.81 -18.22 -21.82
N VAL A 272 -9.05 -17.23 -20.99
CA VAL A 272 -10.28 -17.10 -20.19
C VAL A 272 -11.24 -16.04 -20.68
N THR A 273 -10.87 -15.31 -21.75
CA THR A 273 -11.71 -14.30 -22.38
C THR A 273 -11.71 -14.41 -23.90
N ARG A 274 -12.79 -13.95 -24.53
CA ARG A 274 -12.86 -13.79 -26.00
C ARG A 274 -12.35 -12.44 -26.48
N THR A 275 -12.11 -11.51 -25.56
CA THR A 275 -11.58 -10.18 -25.87
C THR A 275 -10.10 -10.30 -26.25
N ASP A 276 -9.68 -9.63 -27.31
CA ASP A 276 -8.26 -9.57 -27.67
C ASP A 276 -7.48 -8.80 -26.58
N VAL A 277 -6.60 -9.52 -25.89
CA VAL A 277 -5.73 -8.99 -24.85
C VAL A 277 -4.27 -8.90 -25.27
N SER A 278 -4.02 -8.99 -26.58
CA SER A 278 -2.69 -8.78 -27.17
C SER A 278 -2.11 -7.43 -26.77
N HIS A 279 -0.78 -7.30 -26.89
CA HIS A 279 -0.11 -6.02 -26.60
C HIS A 279 -0.63 -4.87 -27.47
N ALA A 280 -0.99 -5.14 -28.73
CA ALA A 280 -1.51 -4.12 -29.66
C ALA A 280 -2.85 -3.55 -29.17
N GLU A 281 -3.73 -4.43 -28.72
CA GLU A 281 -5.10 -4.07 -28.33
C GLU A 281 -5.24 -3.68 -26.87
N PHE A 282 -4.49 -4.27 -25.96
CA PHE A 282 -4.55 -3.96 -24.53
C PHE A 282 -3.21 -3.42 -24.02
N LYS A 283 -2.96 -2.14 -24.27
CA LYS A 283 -1.70 -1.46 -23.94
C LYS A 283 -1.54 -1.23 -22.43
N PHE A 284 -0.30 -1.08 -21.98
CA PHE A 284 0.04 -0.71 -20.61
C PHE A 284 -0.77 0.52 -20.14
N LEU A 285 -1.25 0.49 -18.90
CA LEU A 285 -2.20 1.43 -18.30
C LEU A 285 -3.57 1.44 -19.01
N GLY A 286 -3.93 0.38 -19.70
CA GLY A 286 -5.27 0.16 -20.22
C GLY A 286 -6.25 -0.32 -19.15
N VAL A 287 -7.53 0.00 -19.35
CA VAL A 287 -8.65 -0.52 -18.55
C VAL A 287 -9.70 -1.07 -19.49
N ARG A 288 -10.20 -2.26 -19.22
CA ARG A 288 -11.25 -2.90 -20.03
C ARG A 288 -12.29 -3.57 -19.15
N GLN A 289 -13.53 -3.47 -19.55
CA GLN A 289 -14.62 -4.29 -19.02
C GLN A 289 -14.78 -5.51 -19.91
N ILE A 290 -14.48 -6.68 -19.39
CA ILE A 290 -14.49 -7.94 -20.16
C ILE A 290 -15.12 -9.07 -19.36
N LEU A 291 -15.68 -10.07 -20.05
CA LEU A 291 -16.12 -11.32 -19.45
C LEU A 291 -14.92 -12.26 -19.29
N ILE A 292 -14.75 -12.80 -18.09
CA ILE A 292 -13.81 -13.88 -17.76
C ILE A 292 -14.65 -15.05 -17.21
N GLY A 293 -14.75 -16.12 -17.98
CA GLY A 293 -15.75 -17.13 -17.71
C GLY A 293 -17.15 -16.52 -17.75
N MET A 294 -17.88 -16.54 -16.63
CA MET A 294 -19.18 -15.89 -16.48
C MET A 294 -19.12 -14.56 -15.71
N ALA A 295 -17.97 -14.21 -15.15
CA ALA A 295 -17.82 -13.00 -14.34
C ALA A 295 -17.60 -11.75 -15.20
N GLN A 296 -18.32 -10.67 -14.87
CA GLN A 296 -18.11 -9.36 -15.49
C GLN A 296 -16.98 -8.63 -14.76
N CYS A 297 -15.80 -8.54 -15.40
CA CYS A 297 -14.61 -8.00 -14.78
C CYS A 297 -14.22 -6.63 -15.32
N VAL A 298 -13.66 -5.80 -14.43
CA VAL A 298 -12.85 -4.63 -14.80
C VAL A 298 -11.40 -5.07 -14.73
N VAL A 299 -10.70 -5.07 -15.86
CA VAL A 299 -9.30 -5.49 -15.96
C VAL A 299 -8.43 -4.28 -16.23
N GLN A 300 -7.42 -4.10 -15.40
CA GLN A 300 -6.42 -3.05 -15.48
C GLN A 300 -5.08 -3.67 -15.86
N ARG A 301 -4.41 -3.15 -16.89
CA ARG A 301 -3.07 -3.61 -17.24
C ARG A 301 -2.04 -2.78 -16.46
N VAL A 302 -1.78 -3.20 -15.24
CA VAL A 302 -0.81 -2.63 -14.30
C VAL A 302 -0.35 -3.73 -13.35
N SER A 303 0.83 -3.59 -12.76
CA SER A 303 1.34 -4.54 -11.76
C SER A 303 2.26 -3.84 -10.79
N TYR A 304 2.09 -4.14 -9.50
CA TYR A 304 2.98 -3.67 -8.43
C TYR A 304 4.24 -4.54 -8.30
N THR A 305 4.27 -5.71 -8.95
CA THR A 305 5.44 -6.61 -8.96
C THR A 305 6.56 -6.14 -9.90
N GLY A 306 6.25 -5.22 -10.82
CA GLY A 306 7.19 -4.80 -11.86
C GLY A 306 7.29 -5.73 -13.08
N ASP A 307 6.48 -6.79 -13.13
CA ASP A 307 6.35 -7.66 -14.31
C ASP A 307 5.15 -7.27 -15.19
N LEU A 308 5.00 -7.93 -16.34
CA LEU A 308 3.74 -7.95 -17.03
C LEU A 308 2.65 -8.43 -16.09
N GLY A 309 1.58 -7.66 -15.92
CA GLY A 309 0.52 -8.03 -14.99
C GLY A 309 -0.81 -7.37 -15.28
N TYR A 310 -1.82 -7.96 -14.70
CA TYR A 310 -3.20 -7.51 -14.77
C TYR A 310 -3.84 -7.56 -13.39
N GLU A 311 -4.51 -6.50 -13.02
CA GLU A 311 -5.42 -6.48 -11.87
C GLU A 311 -6.84 -6.68 -12.39
N ILE A 312 -7.50 -7.71 -11.92
CA ILE A 312 -8.79 -8.21 -12.43
C ILE A 312 -9.79 -8.08 -11.28
N TYR A 313 -10.72 -7.16 -11.39
CA TYR A 313 -11.73 -6.89 -10.37
C TYR A 313 -13.11 -7.41 -10.79
N CYS A 314 -13.81 -8.09 -9.88
CA CYS A 314 -15.18 -8.56 -10.02
C CYS A 314 -16.02 -8.23 -8.78
N ASP A 315 -17.30 -8.49 -8.82
CA ASP A 315 -18.13 -8.46 -7.62
C ASP A 315 -17.71 -9.57 -6.64
N ALA A 316 -17.74 -9.29 -5.34
CA ALA A 316 -17.19 -10.19 -4.32
C ALA A 316 -17.81 -11.62 -4.36
N HIS A 317 -19.09 -11.72 -4.72
CA HIS A 317 -19.78 -13.02 -4.85
C HIS A 317 -19.33 -13.84 -6.07
N GLU A 318 -18.65 -13.23 -7.07
CA GLU A 318 -18.13 -13.89 -8.25
C GLU A 318 -16.66 -14.35 -8.06
N ALA A 319 -16.00 -13.96 -6.96
CA ALA A 319 -14.57 -14.17 -6.74
C ALA A 319 -14.15 -15.64 -6.86
N ARG A 320 -14.92 -16.56 -6.27
CA ARG A 320 -14.60 -17.99 -6.33
C ARG A 320 -14.65 -18.55 -7.75
N HIS A 321 -15.65 -18.15 -8.53
CA HIS A 321 -15.74 -18.52 -9.93
C HIS A 321 -14.55 -17.96 -10.73
N LEU A 322 -14.24 -16.66 -10.55
CA LEU A 322 -13.11 -16.03 -11.23
C LEU A 322 -11.80 -16.74 -10.90
N TYR A 323 -11.56 -17.08 -9.62
CA TYR A 323 -10.37 -17.82 -9.20
C TYR A 323 -10.28 -19.19 -9.87
N GLN A 324 -11.38 -19.96 -9.87
CA GLN A 324 -11.42 -21.28 -10.51
C GLN A 324 -11.07 -21.21 -12.00
N VAL A 325 -11.62 -20.24 -12.72
CA VAL A 325 -11.35 -20.03 -14.15
C VAL A 325 -9.91 -19.65 -14.40
N LEU A 326 -9.36 -18.69 -13.61
CA LEU A 326 -7.96 -18.26 -13.74
C LEU A 326 -7.00 -19.39 -13.36
N SER A 327 -7.27 -20.11 -12.27
CA SER A 327 -6.43 -21.19 -11.76
C SER A 327 -6.36 -22.34 -12.76
N ALA A 328 -7.48 -22.80 -13.31
CA ALA A 328 -7.52 -23.84 -14.32
C ALA A 328 -6.76 -23.44 -15.61
N ALA A 329 -6.88 -22.19 -16.05
CA ALA A 329 -6.15 -21.70 -17.22
C ALA A 329 -4.66 -21.51 -16.95
N GLY A 330 -4.29 -21.22 -15.70
CA GLY A 330 -2.91 -21.00 -15.29
C GLY A 330 -2.12 -22.28 -15.02
N GLU A 331 -2.79 -23.43 -14.82
CA GLU A 331 -2.16 -24.68 -14.42
C GLU A 331 -1.05 -25.11 -15.40
N GLU A 332 -1.30 -25.08 -16.71
CA GLU A 332 -0.30 -25.45 -17.72
C GLU A 332 0.91 -24.52 -17.75
N TYR A 333 0.76 -23.29 -17.23
CA TYR A 333 1.83 -22.31 -17.14
C TYR A 333 2.54 -22.33 -15.78
N GLY A 334 2.17 -23.27 -14.90
CA GLY A 334 2.73 -23.38 -13.57
C GLY A 334 2.34 -22.23 -12.64
N MET A 335 1.15 -21.66 -12.81
CA MET A 335 0.66 -20.56 -11.98
C MET A 335 0.61 -20.99 -10.50
N ARG A 336 1.13 -20.11 -9.63
CA ARG A 336 1.12 -20.32 -8.19
C ARG A 336 0.54 -19.11 -7.45
N PRO A 337 -0.16 -19.33 -6.33
CA PRO A 337 -0.51 -18.23 -5.44
C PRO A 337 0.74 -17.66 -4.79
N PHE A 338 0.69 -16.36 -4.45
CA PHE A 338 1.74 -15.68 -3.70
C PHE A 338 1.12 -14.68 -2.73
N GLY A 339 1.80 -14.44 -1.60
CA GLY A 339 1.32 -13.57 -0.54
C GLY A 339 1.98 -12.20 -0.51
N MET A 340 1.68 -11.45 0.55
CA MET A 340 2.17 -10.08 0.72
C MET A 340 3.68 -10.02 0.95
N ARG A 341 4.31 -11.06 1.54
CA ARG A 341 5.78 -11.11 1.69
C ARG A 341 6.47 -11.09 0.33
N ALA A 342 6.00 -11.91 -0.60
CA ALA A 342 6.53 -11.92 -1.97
C ALA A 342 6.21 -10.61 -2.71
N MET A 343 5.00 -10.05 -2.54
CA MET A 343 4.64 -8.75 -3.12
C MET A 343 5.61 -7.65 -2.66
N MET A 344 5.93 -7.61 -1.35
CA MET A 344 6.84 -6.61 -0.79
C MET A 344 8.28 -6.80 -1.26
N SER A 345 8.75 -8.03 -1.45
CA SER A 345 10.05 -8.32 -2.07
C SER A 345 10.09 -7.86 -3.53
N LEU A 346 9.05 -8.18 -4.32
CA LEU A 346 8.96 -7.84 -5.74
C LEU A 346 8.91 -6.33 -6.00
N ARG A 347 8.19 -5.54 -5.17
CA ARG A 347 8.11 -4.08 -5.32
C ARG A 347 9.46 -3.40 -5.04
N LEU A 348 10.25 -3.96 -4.10
CA LEU A 348 11.57 -3.44 -3.77
C LEU A 348 12.55 -3.53 -4.94
N ASP A 349 12.44 -4.56 -5.78
CA ASP A 349 13.23 -4.69 -7.00
C ASP A 349 13.08 -3.49 -7.96
N ARG A 350 11.96 -2.78 -7.84
CA ARG A 350 11.58 -1.63 -8.66
C ARG A 350 11.69 -0.29 -7.92
N PHE A 351 12.02 -0.31 -6.64
CA PHE A 351 12.01 0.84 -5.75
C PHE A 351 10.62 1.53 -5.70
N PHE A 352 9.55 0.73 -5.82
CA PHE A 352 8.20 1.26 -5.66
C PHE A 352 7.95 1.54 -4.18
N GLY A 353 7.46 2.74 -3.87
CA GLY A 353 7.06 3.11 -2.52
C GLY A 353 5.72 2.50 -2.12
N ALA A 354 5.44 2.48 -0.84
CA ALA A 354 4.19 2.02 -0.24
C ALA A 354 3.61 3.07 0.70
N TRP A 355 2.28 3.02 0.87
CA TRP A 355 1.57 3.90 1.82
C TRP A 355 2.01 3.60 3.26
N LEU A 356 2.16 4.64 4.06
CA LEU A 356 2.70 4.66 5.44
C LEU A 356 4.18 4.27 5.57
N SER A 357 4.86 3.98 4.49
CA SER A 357 6.31 3.82 4.46
C SER A 357 6.94 5.00 3.74
N GLU A 358 7.00 4.96 2.41
CA GLU A 358 7.56 6.04 1.60
C GLU A 358 6.55 7.17 1.34
N PHE A 359 5.25 6.85 1.35
CA PHE A 359 4.16 7.78 1.07
C PHE A 359 3.31 7.98 2.31
N SER A 360 3.37 9.17 2.90
CA SER A 360 2.58 9.55 4.08
C SER A 360 2.40 11.08 4.14
N PRO A 361 1.52 11.59 5.03
CA PRO A 361 1.37 13.03 5.23
C PRO A 361 2.59 13.77 5.78
N ASP A 362 3.68 13.08 6.14
CA ASP A 362 4.95 13.72 6.50
C ASP A 362 5.77 14.16 5.28
N TYR A 363 5.47 13.63 4.10
CA TYR A 363 6.29 13.81 2.90
C TYR A 363 5.56 14.51 1.78
N THR A 364 6.37 15.09 0.88
CA THR A 364 5.89 15.72 -0.35
C THR A 364 6.25 14.89 -1.58
N CYS A 365 5.62 15.21 -2.70
CA CYS A 365 5.93 14.52 -3.96
C CYS A 365 7.39 14.73 -4.41
N ALA A 366 7.98 15.91 -4.14
CA ALA A 366 9.35 16.20 -4.50
C ALA A 366 10.37 15.43 -3.64
N GLN A 367 10.00 15.05 -2.42
CA GLN A 367 10.82 14.19 -1.56
C GLN A 367 10.78 12.73 -2.02
N THR A 368 9.61 12.24 -2.45
CA THR A 368 9.35 10.81 -2.70
C THR A 368 9.45 10.39 -4.16
N GLY A 369 9.73 11.33 -5.08
CA GLY A 369 9.76 11.06 -6.51
C GLY A 369 8.38 10.89 -7.16
N LEU A 370 7.27 11.15 -6.44
CA LEU A 370 5.92 11.19 -7.00
C LEU A 370 5.66 12.44 -7.82
N GLU A 371 6.53 13.43 -7.80
CA GLU A 371 6.45 14.66 -8.58
C GLU A 371 6.26 14.39 -10.10
N ARG A 372 6.84 13.30 -10.61
CA ARG A 372 6.67 12.83 -11.99
C ARG A 372 5.23 12.52 -12.39
N PHE A 373 4.35 12.32 -11.43
CA PHE A 373 2.93 12.05 -11.66
C PHE A 373 2.07 13.31 -11.57
N ILE A 374 2.62 14.44 -11.12
CA ILE A 374 1.89 15.71 -11.09
C ILE A 374 1.70 16.24 -12.50
N GLN A 375 0.46 16.61 -12.84
CA GLN A 375 0.11 17.18 -14.13
C GLN A 375 0.17 18.72 -14.06
N TRP A 376 1.34 19.30 -14.26
CA TRP A 376 1.58 20.73 -14.12
C TRP A 376 0.81 21.62 -15.11
N SER A 377 0.45 21.09 -16.27
CA SER A 377 -0.28 21.85 -17.32
C SER A 377 -1.79 21.90 -17.12
N LYS A 378 -2.35 21.23 -16.11
CA LYS A 378 -3.77 21.32 -15.79
C LYS A 378 -4.09 22.59 -14.97
N GLY A 379 -5.38 22.87 -14.74
CA GLY A 379 -5.83 23.95 -13.85
C GLY A 379 -5.43 23.75 -12.39
N ASP A 380 -6.09 24.46 -11.51
CA ASP A 380 -5.82 24.40 -10.08
C ASP A 380 -6.21 23.05 -9.47
N PHE A 381 -5.44 22.61 -8.47
CA PHE A 381 -5.70 21.42 -7.67
C PHE A 381 -5.23 21.65 -6.23
N ILE A 382 -5.75 20.88 -5.30
CA ILE A 382 -5.41 21.01 -3.88
C ILE A 382 -3.90 20.74 -3.69
N GLY A 383 -3.20 21.70 -3.03
CA GLY A 383 -1.75 21.61 -2.78
C GLY A 383 -0.86 22.13 -3.91
N ARG A 384 -1.42 22.63 -5.01
CA ARG A 384 -0.66 23.11 -6.17
C ARG A 384 0.39 24.15 -5.80
N ALA A 385 0.01 25.19 -5.09
CA ALA A 385 0.92 26.30 -4.75
C ALA A 385 2.15 25.83 -3.94
N ALA A 386 1.94 24.92 -2.96
CA ALA A 386 2.99 24.34 -2.17
C ALA A 386 3.91 23.45 -3.01
N ALA A 387 3.34 22.59 -3.86
CA ALA A 387 4.12 21.73 -4.74
C ALA A 387 4.91 22.51 -5.80
N GLU A 388 4.39 23.64 -6.31
CA GLU A 388 5.11 24.53 -7.22
C GLU A 388 6.27 25.25 -6.53
N ALA A 389 6.12 25.63 -5.26
CA ALA A 389 7.20 26.25 -4.48
C ALA A 389 8.42 25.32 -4.35
N GLU A 390 8.21 24.01 -4.16
CA GLU A 390 9.29 23.03 -4.08
C GLU A 390 10.07 22.84 -5.39
N ARG A 391 9.54 23.23 -6.53
CA ARG A 391 10.29 23.21 -7.81
C ARG A 391 11.38 24.28 -7.85
N THR A 392 11.18 25.39 -7.13
CA THR A 392 12.15 26.49 -7.04
C THR A 392 13.03 26.36 -5.80
N GLN A 393 12.52 25.74 -4.75
CA GLN A 393 13.22 25.44 -3.50
C GLN A 393 13.05 23.94 -3.16
N PRO A 394 13.84 23.06 -3.80
CA PRO A 394 13.73 21.63 -3.56
C PRO A 394 13.94 21.27 -2.08
N PRO A 395 13.22 20.29 -1.55
CA PRO A 395 13.36 19.87 -0.17
C PRO A 395 14.78 19.35 0.11
N GLU A 396 15.24 19.52 1.34
CA GLU A 396 16.59 19.13 1.78
C GLU A 396 16.86 17.63 1.71
N ARG A 397 15.80 16.81 1.83
CA ARG A 397 15.90 15.35 1.81
C ARG A 397 15.16 14.76 0.61
N VAL A 398 15.63 13.61 0.17
CA VAL A 398 15.02 12.84 -0.93
C VAL A 398 15.06 11.35 -0.62
N LEU A 399 14.05 10.64 -1.07
CA LEU A 399 13.99 9.19 -1.01
C LEU A 399 15.03 8.57 -1.94
N ALA A 400 15.80 7.63 -1.41
CA ALA A 400 16.82 6.88 -2.12
C ALA A 400 16.66 5.38 -1.84
N ALA A 401 17.24 4.55 -2.70
CA ALA A 401 17.32 3.11 -2.52
C ALA A 401 18.75 2.66 -2.28
N PHE A 402 18.94 1.63 -1.48
CA PHE A 402 20.23 1.11 -1.06
C PHE A 402 20.29 -0.40 -1.21
N ILE A 403 21.40 -0.92 -1.68
CA ILE A 403 21.79 -2.32 -1.49
C ILE A 403 22.56 -2.39 -0.17
N VAL A 404 22.16 -3.29 0.71
CA VAL A 404 22.67 -3.41 2.07
C VAL A 404 23.38 -4.76 2.25
N GLU A 405 24.55 -4.77 2.85
CA GLU A 405 25.27 -5.99 3.23
C GLU A 405 24.68 -6.58 4.53
N ALA A 406 23.38 -6.87 4.52
CA ALA A 406 22.69 -7.54 5.61
C ALA A 406 22.95 -9.04 5.54
N LEU A 407 23.25 -9.67 6.69
CA LEU A 407 23.51 -11.12 6.77
C LEU A 407 22.18 -11.90 6.81
N ASP A 408 21.46 -11.76 7.93
CA ASP A 408 20.26 -12.53 8.26
C ASP A 408 19.15 -11.68 8.89
N ALA A 409 19.36 -10.36 8.94
CA ALA A 409 18.41 -9.37 9.42
C ALA A 409 18.31 -8.22 8.40
N ASP A 410 17.15 -8.08 7.78
CA ASP A 410 16.90 -7.03 6.79
C ASP A 410 16.32 -5.77 7.46
N VAL A 411 16.43 -4.62 6.80
CA VAL A 411 15.80 -3.37 7.23
C VAL A 411 14.28 -3.54 7.35
N GLN A 412 13.69 -3.04 8.42
CA GLN A 412 12.25 -3.06 8.67
C GLN A 412 11.61 -1.68 8.46
N GLY A 413 12.33 -0.64 8.83
CA GLY A 413 11.95 0.76 8.80
C GLY A 413 12.43 1.48 10.06
N TYR A 414 12.76 2.76 9.90
CA TYR A 414 13.30 3.66 10.92
C TYR A 414 14.76 3.40 11.35
N GLU A 415 15.47 2.45 10.76
CA GLU A 415 16.90 2.27 10.98
C GLU A 415 17.67 3.54 10.54
N PRO A 416 18.61 4.04 11.38
CA PRO A 416 19.38 5.22 11.03
C PRO A 416 20.37 4.93 9.91
N ILE A 417 20.51 5.91 9.01
CA ILE A 417 21.50 5.92 7.93
C ILE A 417 22.66 6.82 8.38
N TRP A 418 23.85 6.26 8.44
CA TRP A 418 25.08 6.90 8.88
C TRP A 418 25.99 7.24 7.70
N LEU A 419 26.55 8.43 7.72
CA LEU A 419 27.58 8.89 6.78
C LEU A 419 28.65 9.67 7.55
N ASP A 420 29.91 9.29 7.38
CA ASP A 420 31.07 9.94 8.06
C ASP A 420 30.91 10.01 9.60
N GLY A 421 30.21 9.02 10.21
CA GLY A 421 30.01 8.94 11.66
C GLY A 421 28.86 9.77 12.20
N GLU A 422 28.02 10.36 11.32
CA GLU A 422 26.83 11.12 11.66
C GLU A 422 25.56 10.49 11.09
N VAL A 423 24.45 10.56 11.82
CA VAL A 423 23.14 10.15 11.32
C VAL A 423 22.62 11.20 10.36
N VAL A 424 22.56 10.86 9.07
CA VAL A 424 22.13 11.78 8.01
C VAL A 424 20.69 11.52 7.55
N GLY A 425 20.12 10.36 7.89
CA GLY A 425 18.81 9.97 7.43
C GLY A 425 18.27 8.75 8.15
N PHE A 426 17.21 8.19 7.63
CA PHE A 426 16.58 6.98 8.17
C PHE A 426 15.91 6.17 7.05
N CYS A 427 15.82 4.86 7.26
CA CYS A 427 15.11 3.96 6.36
C CYS A 427 13.59 4.07 6.55
N THR A 428 12.84 3.98 5.47
CA THR A 428 11.38 3.93 5.48
C THR A 428 10.85 2.51 5.39
N SER A 429 11.54 1.68 4.61
CA SER A 429 11.25 0.25 4.46
C SER A 429 12.45 -0.49 3.92
N GLY A 430 12.40 -1.81 4.00
CA GLY A 430 13.40 -2.68 3.42
C GLY A 430 12.94 -4.12 3.35
N GLY A 431 13.88 -4.99 3.06
CA GLY A 431 13.66 -6.42 2.96
C GLY A 431 14.65 -7.06 1.99
N TYR A 432 14.45 -8.35 1.73
CA TYR A 432 15.31 -9.12 0.84
C TYR A 432 14.70 -9.21 -0.57
N SER A 433 15.45 -8.81 -1.58
CA SER A 433 15.13 -9.10 -2.97
C SER A 433 15.53 -10.54 -3.27
N HIS A 434 14.57 -11.44 -3.25
CA HIS A 434 14.81 -12.85 -3.56
C HIS A 434 15.24 -13.07 -5.01
N HIS A 435 14.86 -12.17 -5.93
CA HIS A 435 15.27 -12.27 -7.32
C HIS A 435 16.72 -11.80 -7.54
N ALA A 436 17.07 -10.62 -7.00
CA ALA A 436 18.44 -10.08 -7.11
C ALA A 436 19.41 -10.67 -6.08
N GLN A 437 18.90 -11.41 -5.09
CA GLN A 437 19.66 -12.04 -4.00
C GLN A 437 20.47 -11.04 -3.16
N VAL A 438 19.88 -9.87 -2.89
CA VAL A 438 20.47 -8.80 -2.07
C VAL A 438 19.43 -8.21 -1.14
N SER A 439 19.86 -7.70 0.01
CA SER A 439 19.02 -6.86 0.85
C SER A 439 18.90 -5.47 0.26
N VAL A 440 17.68 -4.93 0.30
CA VAL A 440 17.35 -3.61 -0.23
C VAL A 440 16.70 -2.78 0.87
N ALA A 441 17.09 -1.52 0.98
CA ALA A 441 16.41 -0.54 1.81
C ALA A 441 15.98 0.65 0.96
N GLN A 442 14.91 1.31 1.39
CA GLN A 442 14.56 2.66 0.95
C GLN A 442 14.61 3.59 2.16
N GLY A 443 15.04 4.84 1.95
CA GLY A 443 15.16 5.78 3.05
C GLY A 443 15.45 7.20 2.58
N PHE A 444 15.29 8.16 3.48
CA PHE A 444 15.56 9.57 3.20
C PHE A 444 16.98 9.95 3.57
N VAL A 445 17.65 10.63 2.65
CA VAL A 445 19.00 11.20 2.84
C VAL A 445 19.05 12.63 2.34
N PRO A 446 20.08 13.42 2.71
CA PRO A 446 20.28 14.75 2.16
C PRO A 446 20.34 14.73 0.63
N ARG A 447 19.59 15.61 -0.01
CA ARG A 447 19.45 15.65 -1.48
C ARG A 447 20.79 15.89 -2.19
N ASP A 448 21.64 16.72 -1.64
CA ASP A 448 22.97 17.04 -2.20
C ASP A 448 23.95 15.87 -2.10
N ARG A 449 23.66 14.86 -1.28
CA ARG A 449 24.45 13.63 -1.13
C ARG A 449 23.86 12.44 -1.88
N ALA A 450 22.62 12.50 -2.34
CA ALA A 450 21.89 11.38 -2.94
C ALA A 450 22.38 11.08 -4.37
N THR A 451 23.60 10.59 -4.52
CA THR A 451 24.23 10.23 -5.79
C THR A 451 24.44 8.73 -5.88
N ASP A 452 24.36 8.19 -7.10
CA ASP A 452 24.61 6.76 -7.34
C ASP A 452 26.00 6.36 -6.87
N GLY A 453 26.08 5.24 -6.16
CA GLY A 453 27.33 4.73 -5.61
C GLY A 453 27.74 5.32 -4.26
N LEU A 454 26.98 6.27 -3.66
CA LEU A 454 27.27 6.76 -2.31
C LEU A 454 27.31 5.58 -1.33
N GLU A 455 28.42 5.45 -0.62
CA GLU A 455 28.60 4.47 0.45
C GLU A 455 28.13 5.08 1.79
N VAL A 456 27.34 4.33 2.52
CA VAL A 456 26.76 4.67 3.83
C VAL A 456 26.78 3.44 4.72
N GLU A 457 26.47 3.60 5.99
CA GLU A 457 26.19 2.50 6.89
C GLU A 457 24.73 2.58 7.37
N ILE A 458 24.08 1.43 7.50
CA ILE A 458 22.73 1.32 8.07
C ILE A 458 22.84 0.47 9.34
N GLU A 459 22.37 1.02 10.46
CA GLU A 459 22.42 0.31 11.74
C GLU A 459 21.21 -0.63 11.87
N ILE A 460 21.47 -1.94 11.79
CA ILE A 460 20.45 -2.98 11.91
C ILE A 460 20.74 -3.79 13.18
N LEU A 461 19.79 -3.80 14.12
CA LEU A 461 19.90 -4.50 15.42
C LEU A 461 21.19 -4.13 16.19
N GLY A 462 21.61 -2.86 16.15
CA GLY A 462 22.83 -2.37 16.79
C GLY A 462 24.13 -2.73 16.08
N GLU A 463 24.06 -3.26 14.87
CA GLU A 463 25.23 -3.58 14.03
C GLU A 463 25.26 -2.68 12.79
N MET A 464 26.41 -2.03 12.56
CA MET A 464 26.63 -1.21 11.38
C MET A 464 26.80 -2.09 10.14
N ARG A 465 25.96 -1.91 9.14
CA ARG A 465 25.97 -2.67 7.89
C ARG A 465 26.34 -1.74 6.73
N PRO A 466 27.39 -2.06 5.97
CA PRO A 466 27.72 -1.32 4.77
C PRO A 466 26.54 -1.32 3.80
N ALA A 467 26.25 -0.17 3.21
CA ALA A 467 25.22 -0.02 2.22
C ALA A 467 25.63 0.96 1.13
N ARG A 468 25.13 0.73 -0.08
CA ARG A 468 25.44 1.56 -1.24
C ARG A 468 24.17 2.06 -1.89
N LEU A 469 24.06 3.37 -2.09
CA LEU A 469 22.96 4.00 -2.80
C LEU A 469 22.96 3.56 -4.27
N VAL A 470 21.79 3.21 -4.76
CA VAL A 470 21.55 2.82 -6.16
C VAL A 470 20.36 3.59 -6.73
N THR A 471 20.52 4.13 -7.93
CA THR A 471 19.48 4.90 -8.62
C THR A 471 18.75 4.10 -9.69
N THR A 472 19.34 2.98 -10.12
CA THR A 472 18.77 2.11 -11.16
C THR A 472 18.06 0.93 -10.51
N PRO A 473 16.77 0.68 -10.80
CA PRO A 473 16.05 -0.48 -10.31
C PRO A 473 16.76 -1.80 -10.62
N LEU A 474 16.72 -2.75 -9.67
CA LEU A 474 17.41 -4.03 -9.78
C LEU A 474 16.85 -4.94 -10.88
N VAL A 475 15.57 -4.77 -11.20
CA VAL A 475 14.86 -5.58 -12.19
C VAL A 475 14.20 -4.67 -13.22
N ASP A 476 14.36 -5.00 -14.50
CA ASP A 476 13.71 -4.33 -15.63
C ASP A 476 13.84 -2.78 -15.60
N PRO A 477 15.06 -2.23 -15.54
CA PRO A 477 15.27 -0.78 -15.42
C PRO A 477 14.56 0.00 -16.54
N ASP A 478 14.50 -0.54 -17.73
CA ASP A 478 13.86 0.07 -18.91
C ASP A 478 12.35 -0.17 -18.99
N ARG A 479 11.75 -0.86 -18.01
CA ARG A 479 10.32 -1.18 -17.92
C ARG A 479 9.79 -2.03 -19.08
N LEU A 480 10.63 -2.79 -19.74
CA LEU A 480 10.26 -3.58 -20.92
C LEU A 480 9.27 -4.71 -20.55
N LYS A 481 9.47 -5.35 -19.39
CA LYS A 481 8.55 -6.41 -18.91
C LYS A 481 7.14 -5.86 -18.61
N MET A 482 7.05 -4.74 -17.92
CA MET A 482 5.75 -4.13 -17.58
C MET A 482 5.01 -3.61 -18.81
N THR A 483 5.75 -3.09 -19.79
CA THR A 483 5.15 -2.41 -20.94
C THR A 483 5.00 -3.27 -22.18
N SER A 484 5.60 -4.48 -22.19
CA SER A 484 5.58 -5.43 -23.33
C SER A 484 4.21 -6.04 -23.64
#